data_74b9a9066161367ab9e8b29b6d14b2a7
#
_entry.id   74b9a9066161367ab9e8b29b6d14b2a7
#
_cell.length_a   1.000
_cell.length_b   1.000
_cell.length_c   1.000
_cell.angle_alpha   90.00
_cell.angle_beta   90.00
_cell.angle_gamma   90.00
#
_symmetry.space_group_name_H-M   'P 1'
#
loop_
_entity.id
_entity.type
_entity.pdbx_description
1 polymer ?
#
loop_
_entity_poly.entity_id
_entity_poly.type
_entity_poly.pdbx_seq_one_letter_code
_entity_poly.pdbx_strand_id
1 'polypeptide(L)'
;MISKNLKNFNLRQIADSGQCFRMIPCAPNDPQTAYRVISSGHFLIVEQTGDEVTFHCPDDEFTYWEYYFDIGIDYDAYIRAIDPTDEYLAKAASFGSGIRILNQDLWEMIITFIISQQKTIPAIRALVEALSERYGTR
;
A
#
# COMPACT_ATOMS: atom_id res chain seq x y z
N MET A 1 12.83 14.10 -0.51
CA MET A 1 11.72 13.97 0.48
C MET A 1 10.56 14.84 0.02
N ILE A 2 9.38 14.25 -0.17
CA ILE A 2 8.21 14.92 -0.74
C ILE A 2 7.02 14.70 0.19
N SER A 3 6.36 15.77 0.61
CA SER A 3 5.14 15.70 1.42
C SER A 3 3.91 16.10 0.59
N LYS A 4 2.82 15.36 0.79
CA LYS A 4 1.52 15.58 0.15
C LYS A 4 0.41 15.53 1.20
N ASN A 5 -0.62 16.34 1.02
CA ASN A 5 -1.84 16.21 1.81
C ASN A 5 -2.83 15.33 1.03
N LEU A 6 -3.09 14.12 1.54
CA LEU A 6 -3.86 13.09 0.85
C LEU A 6 -5.09 12.69 1.67
N LYS A 7 -6.26 13.08 1.19
CA LYS A 7 -7.53 12.59 1.72
C LYS A 7 -7.79 11.16 1.29
N ASN A 8 -8.56 10.43 2.08
CA ASN A 8 -8.90 9.04 1.78
C ASN A 8 -7.65 8.20 1.47
N PHE A 9 -6.64 8.35 2.32
CA PHE A 9 -5.37 7.64 2.24
C PHE A 9 -4.95 7.23 3.65
N ASN A 10 -4.70 5.93 3.86
CA ASN A 10 -4.27 5.42 5.15
C ASN A 10 -3.28 4.27 4.96
N LEU A 11 -2.03 4.49 5.32
CA LEU A 11 -0.93 3.52 5.13
C LEU A 11 -1.22 2.19 5.81
N ARG A 12 -1.81 2.19 7.00
CA ARG A 12 -2.17 0.97 7.72
C ARG A 12 -3.25 0.18 6.98
N GLN A 13 -4.32 0.85 6.55
CA GLN A 13 -5.40 0.20 5.80
C GLN A 13 -4.88 -0.38 4.47
N ILE A 14 -3.98 0.34 3.79
CA ILE A 14 -3.35 -0.14 2.56
C ILE A 14 -2.49 -1.38 2.84
N ALA A 15 -1.64 -1.34 3.88
CA ALA A 15 -0.77 -2.45 4.24
C ALA A 15 -1.55 -3.70 4.69
N ASP A 16 -2.67 -3.50 5.39
CA ASP A 16 -3.53 -4.58 5.93
C ASP A 16 -4.55 -5.10 4.89
N SER A 17 -4.71 -4.43 3.74
CA SER A 17 -5.66 -4.82 2.69
C SER A 17 -5.34 -6.14 1.99
N GLY A 18 -4.11 -6.66 2.15
CA GLY A 18 -3.67 -7.91 1.52
C GLY A 18 -3.25 -7.77 0.06
N GLN A 19 -3.18 -6.56 -0.49
CA GLN A 19 -2.74 -6.31 -1.86
C GLN A 19 -1.22 -6.48 -2.02
N CYS A 20 -0.43 -6.08 -1.00
CA CYS A 20 1.02 -6.05 -1.03
C CYS A 20 1.61 -6.76 0.19
N PHE A 21 2.65 -7.56 -0.02
CA PHE A 21 3.30 -8.31 1.06
C PHE A 21 4.66 -7.72 1.47
N ARG A 22 5.17 -6.72 0.73
CA ARG A 22 6.43 -6.01 0.99
C ARG A 22 6.24 -4.57 1.48
N MET A 23 5.09 -4.27 2.03
CA MET A 23 4.81 -3.05 2.78
C MET A 23 4.79 -3.39 4.27
N ILE A 24 5.86 -3.03 4.98
CA ILE A 24 6.14 -3.51 6.34
C ILE A 24 6.33 -2.31 7.28
N PRO A 25 5.70 -2.29 8.46
CA PRO A 25 5.90 -1.22 9.44
C PRO A 25 7.38 -1.06 9.81
N CYS A 26 7.88 0.16 9.85
CA CYS A 26 9.26 0.46 10.29
C CYS A 26 9.44 0.19 11.78
N ALA A 27 8.40 0.44 12.59
CA ALA A 27 8.36 0.13 14.02
C ALA A 27 7.22 -0.85 14.30
N PRO A 28 7.50 -2.12 14.63
CA PRO A 28 6.45 -3.12 14.90
C PRO A 28 5.53 -2.74 16.07
N ASN A 29 6.01 -1.95 17.02
CA ASN A 29 5.24 -1.50 18.18
C ASN A 29 4.45 -0.19 17.92
N ASP A 30 4.70 0.49 16.81
CA ASP A 30 3.96 1.66 16.34
C ASP A 30 3.72 1.55 14.82
N PRO A 31 2.81 0.67 14.39
CA PRO A 31 2.57 0.42 12.97
C PRO A 31 1.74 1.52 12.29
N GLN A 32 1.54 2.67 12.95
CA GLN A 32 0.61 3.67 12.45
C GLN A 32 1.28 4.78 11.64
N THR A 33 2.59 4.98 11.80
CA THR A 33 3.25 6.20 11.32
C THR A 33 4.18 6.01 10.14
N ALA A 34 4.92 4.89 10.04
CA ALA A 34 5.93 4.71 9.00
C ALA A 34 5.98 3.28 8.46
N TYR A 35 6.12 3.17 7.14
CA TYR A 35 6.25 1.90 6.42
C TYR A 35 7.43 1.93 5.46
N ARG A 36 8.15 0.81 5.37
CA ARG A 36 9.04 0.52 4.25
C ARG A 36 8.28 -0.23 3.16
N VAL A 37 8.47 0.18 1.92
CA VAL A 37 7.85 -0.44 0.75
C VAL A 37 8.94 -0.78 -0.25
N ILE A 38 8.89 -1.98 -0.80
CA ILE A 38 9.79 -2.42 -1.87
C ILE A 38 8.92 -2.92 -3.02
N SER A 39 9.14 -2.40 -4.21
CA SER A 39 8.48 -2.83 -5.44
C SER A 39 9.33 -2.54 -6.67
N SER A 40 9.45 -3.51 -7.57
CA SER A 40 10.14 -3.39 -8.87
C SER A 40 11.55 -2.75 -8.78
N GLY A 41 12.31 -3.11 -7.74
CA GLY A 41 13.66 -2.56 -7.51
C GLY A 41 13.70 -1.18 -6.85
N HIS A 42 12.56 -0.55 -6.59
CA HIS A 42 12.45 0.71 -5.85
C HIS A 42 12.28 0.46 -4.35
N PHE A 43 12.83 1.37 -3.54
CA PHE A 43 12.72 1.36 -2.09
C PHE A 43 12.15 2.68 -1.60
N LEU A 44 11.16 2.62 -0.72
CA LEU A 44 10.54 3.79 -0.10
C LEU A 44 10.40 3.60 1.39
N ILE A 45 10.68 4.66 2.14
CA ILE A 45 10.10 4.87 3.48
C ILE A 45 8.99 5.91 3.32
N VAL A 46 7.79 5.60 3.78
CA VAL A 46 6.64 6.49 3.74
C VAL A 46 6.06 6.64 5.12
N GLU A 47 5.78 7.87 5.51
CA GLU A 47 5.26 8.24 6.83
C GLU A 47 3.93 8.97 6.68
N GLN A 48 3.05 8.82 7.67
CA GLN A 48 1.77 9.49 7.68
C GLN A 48 1.46 10.08 9.06
N THR A 49 1.02 11.35 9.06
CA THR A 49 0.48 12.03 10.24
C THR A 49 -0.82 12.74 9.83
N GLY A 50 -1.96 12.18 10.21
CA GLY A 50 -3.25 12.65 9.71
C GLY A 50 -3.36 12.50 8.18
N ASP A 51 -3.65 13.60 7.49
CA ASP A 51 -3.71 13.63 6.02
C ASP A 51 -2.35 13.93 5.37
N GLU A 52 -1.33 14.29 6.14
CA GLU A 52 0.00 14.55 5.62
C GLU A 52 0.77 13.24 5.45
N VAL A 53 1.20 12.98 4.22
CA VAL A 53 1.98 11.80 3.85
C VAL A 53 3.33 12.24 3.29
N THR A 54 4.41 11.76 3.89
CA THR A 54 5.79 12.07 3.51
C THR A 54 6.47 10.87 2.88
N PHE A 55 6.97 11.05 1.66
CA PHE A 55 7.68 10.05 0.87
C PHE A 55 9.18 10.34 0.93
N HIS A 56 9.95 9.43 1.53
CA HIS A 56 11.41 9.52 1.61
C HIS A 56 12.02 8.76 0.43
N CYS A 57 11.98 9.37 -0.73
CA CYS A 57 12.59 8.88 -1.96
C CYS A 57 13.30 10.04 -2.69
N PRO A 58 14.18 9.75 -3.67
CA PRO A 58 14.65 10.73 -4.65
C PRO A 58 13.51 11.39 -5.41
N ASP A 59 13.67 12.65 -5.83
CA ASP A 59 12.59 13.40 -6.48
C ASP A 59 12.20 12.80 -7.84
N ASP A 60 13.15 12.21 -8.56
CA ASP A 60 12.95 11.51 -9.83
C ASP A 60 12.20 10.16 -9.68
N GLU A 61 12.25 9.55 -8.50
CA GLU A 61 11.50 8.32 -8.22
C GLU A 61 10.06 8.58 -7.73
N PHE A 62 9.73 9.82 -7.37
CA PHE A 62 8.40 10.11 -6.81
C PHE A 62 7.26 9.79 -7.78
N THR A 63 7.44 10.00 -9.08
CA THR A 63 6.43 9.66 -10.10
C THR A 63 6.07 8.17 -10.10
N TYR A 64 7.04 7.29 -9.81
CA TYR A 64 6.78 5.86 -9.64
C TYR A 64 5.86 5.61 -8.43
N TRP A 65 6.15 6.22 -7.29
CA TRP A 65 5.36 6.04 -6.08
C TRP A 65 3.99 6.71 -6.16
N GLU A 66 3.88 7.85 -6.84
CA GLU A 66 2.60 8.50 -7.15
C GLU A 66 1.68 7.56 -7.95
N TYR A 67 2.23 6.90 -8.96
CA TYR A 67 1.53 5.86 -9.72
C TYR A 67 1.22 4.64 -8.85
N TYR A 68 2.21 4.12 -8.12
CA TYR A 68 2.07 2.92 -7.29
C TYR A 68 0.93 3.03 -6.28
N PHE A 69 0.82 4.16 -5.59
CA PHE A 69 -0.22 4.42 -4.59
C PHE A 69 -1.51 5.01 -5.18
N ASP A 70 -1.63 5.12 -6.49
CA ASP A 70 -2.80 5.66 -7.19
C ASP A 70 -3.21 7.07 -6.69
N ILE A 71 -2.20 7.93 -6.45
CA ILE A 71 -2.39 9.23 -5.80
C ILE A 71 -3.19 10.18 -6.68
N GLY A 72 -3.06 10.07 -8.01
CA GLY A 72 -3.73 10.94 -8.98
C GLY A 72 -5.26 10.74 -9.07
N ILE A 73 -5.82 9.69 -8.44
CA ILE A 73 -7.24 9.36 -8.53
C ILE A 73 -8.03 9.95 -7.35
N ASP A 74 -9.16 10.60 -7.66
CA ASP A 74 -10.08 11.14 -6.66
C ASP A 74 -10.99 10.05 -6.09
N TYR A 75 -10.53 9.38 -5.03
CA TYR A 75 -11.32 8.36 -4.32
C TYR A 75 -12.53 8.96 -3.59
N ASP A 76 -12.48 10.25 -3.24
CA ASP A 76 -13.60 10.94 -2.62
C ASP A 76 -14.81 11.03 -3.58
N ALA A 77 -14.54 11.18 -4.87
CA ALA A 77 -15.60 11.15 -5.89
C ALA A 77 -16.32 9.79 -5.93
N TYR A 78 -15.59 8.69 -5.82
CA TYR A 78 -16.20 7.35 -5.76
C TYR A 78 -17.03 7.14 -4.49
N ILE A 79 -16.52 7.58 -3.34
CA ILE A 79 -17.23 7.48 -2.06
C ILE A 79 -18.53 8.30 -2.09
N ARG A 80 -18.49 9.52 -2.64
CA ARG A 80 -19.67 10.38 -2.78
C ARG A 80 -20.70 9.86 -3.78
N ALA A 81 -20.30 9.03 -4.73
CA ALA A 81 -21.19 8.45 -5.73
C ALA A 81 -21.98 7.22 -5.20
N ILE A 82 -21.69 6.77 -3.97
CA ILE A 82 -22.42 5.66 -3.36
C ILE A 82 -23.86 6.08 -3.09
N ASP A 83 -24.82 5.22 -3.47
CA ASP A 83 -26.24 5.42 -3.15
C ASP A 83 -26.43 5.45 -1.62
N PRO A 84 -26.92 6.56 -1.05
CA PRO A 84 -27.11 6.67 0.40
C PRO A 84 -28.12 5.69 0.98
N THR A 85 -28.94 5.03 0.14
CA THR A 85 -29.86 3.97 0.57
C THR A 85 -29.21 2.60 0.69
N ASP A 86 -28.00 2.43 0.12
CA ASP A 86 -27.19 1.22 0.29
C ASP A 86 -26.36 1.32 1.58
N GLU A 87 -26.99 0.96 2.69
CA GLU A 87 -26.33 1.02 4.01
C GLU A 87 -25.10 0.11 4.10
N TYR A 88 -25.09 -1.01 3.39
CA TYR A 88 -23.96 -1.95 3.41
C TYR A 88 -22.74 -1.32 2.73
N LEU A 89 -22.93 -0.78 1.53
CA LEU A 89 -21.84 -0.14 0.77
C LEU A 89 -21.35 1.14 1.46
N ALA A 90 -22.26 1.93 2.04
CA ALA A 90 -21.90 3.12 2.82
C ALA A 90 -21.05 2.77 4.05
N LYS A 91 -21.37 1.70 4.78
CA LYS A 91 -20.56 1.21 5.91
C LYS A 91 -19.20 0.69 5.45
N ALA A 92 -19.15 -0.07 4.35
CA ALA A 92 -17.90 -0.59 3.78
C ALA A 92 -16.97 0.56 3.35
N ALA A 93 -17.49 1.57 2.67
CA ALA A 93 -16.74 2.75 2.25
C ALA A 93 -16.23 3.57 3.44
N SER A 94 -17.04 3.74 4.49
CA SER A 94 -16.61 4.42 5.72
C SER A 94 -15.48 3.66 6.44
N PHE A 95 -15.56 2.34 6.49
CA PHE A 95 -14.54 1.50 7.12
C PHE A 95 -13.22 1.51 6.34
N GLY A 96 -13.28 1.38 5.02
CA GLY A 96 -12.12 1.26 4.12
C GLY A 96 -11.77 2.54 3.37
N SER A 97 -12.18 3.71 3.84
CA SER A 97 -12.02 4.99 3.12
C SER A 97 -10.57 5.36 2.79
N GLY A 98 -9.61 4.85 3.55
CA GLY A 98 -8.18 5.09 3.33
C GLY A 98 -7.48 4.06 2.47
N ILE A 99 -8.17 3.02 1.99
CA ILE A 99 -7.58 2.00 1.12
C ILE A 99 -7.40 2.56 -0.28
N ARG A 100 -6.20 2.40 -0.85
CA ARG A 100 -5.89 2.66 -2.25
C ARG A 100 -5.68 1.36 -2.99
N ILE A 101 -6.07 1.31 -4.27
CA ILE A 101 -5.75 0.18 -5.14
C ILE A 101 -4.34 0.39 -5.67
N LEU A 102 -3.42 -0.49 -5.28
CA LEU A 102 -2.02 -0.36 -5.63
C LEU A 102 -1.76 -0.79 -7.07
N ASN A 103 -1.06 0.05 -7.84
CA ASN A 103 -0.57 -0.28 -9.18
C ASN A 103 0.76 -1.01 -9.07
N GLN A 104 0.70 -2.28 -8.69
CA GLN A 104 1.87 -3.12 -8.47
C GLN A 104 2.47 -3.64 -9.78
N ASP A 105 3.76 -4.04 -9.73
CA ASP A 105 4.41 -4.74 -10.83
C ASP A 105 3.71 -6.08 -11.13
N LEU A 106 3.43 -6.33 -12.41
CA LEU A 106 2.70 -7.52 -12.85
C LEU A 106 3.44 -8.81 -12.52
N TRP A 107 4.77 -8.81 -12.64
CA TRP A 107 5.57 -9.99 -12.34
C TRP A 107 5.56 -10.29 -10.83
N GLU A 108 5.76 -9.28 -10.00
CA GLU A 108 5.63 -9.42 -8.54
C GLU A 108 4.25 -9.94 -8.14
N MET A 109 3.18 -9.43 -8.76
CA MET A 109 1.81 -9.89 -8.50
C MET A 109 1.62 -11.38 -8.86
N ILE A 110 2.11 -11.82 -10.02
CA ILE A 110 1.99 -13.22 -10.45
C ILE A 110 2.71 -14.14 -9.46
N ILE A 111 3.95 -13.81 -9.09
CA ILE A 111 4.74 -14.62 -8.16
C ILE A 111 4.10 -14.67 -6.78
N THR A 112 3.67 -13.51 -6.25
CA THR A 112 3.03 -13.46 -4.93
C THR A 112 1.68 -14.16 -4.94
N PHE A 113 0.92 -14.10 -6.03
CA PHE A 113 -0.33 -14.85 -6.19
C PHE A 113 -0.09 -16.36 -6.14
N ILE A 114 0.92 -16.86 -6.85
CA ILE A 114 1.29 -18.30 -6.80
C ILE A 114 1.69 -18.71 -5.38
N ILE A 115 2.51 -17.91 -4.70
CA ILE A 115 2.94 -18.15 -3.32
C ILE A 115 1.75 -18.12 -2.35
N SER A 116 0.77 -17.27 -2.59
CA SER A 116 -0.35 -17.06 -1.68
C SER A 116 -1.33 -18.22 -1.58
N GLN A 117 -1.28 -19.15 -2.55
CA GLN A 117 -2.23 -20.26 -2.61
C GLN A 117 -2.21 -21.10 -1.33
N GLN A 118 -3.37 -21.18 -0.64
CA GLN A 118 -3.58 -21.97 0.58
C GLN A 118 -2.60 -21.63 1.74
N LYS A 119 -2.17 -20.38 1.84
CA LYS A 119 -1.25 -19.92 2.89
C LYS A 119 -1.82 -18.74 3.69
N THR A 120 -1.35 -18.62 4.91
CA THR A 120 -1.65 -17.45 5.75
C THR A 120 -0.78 -16.26 5.36
N ILE A 121 -1.24 -15.03 5.60
CA ILE A 121 -0.50 -13.80 5.30
C ILE A 121 0.93 -13.82 5.88
N PRO A 122 1.17 -14.21 7.16
CA PRO A 122 2.53 -14.31 7.68
C PRO A 122 3.41 -15.29 6.90
N ALA A 123 2.87 -16.44 6.49
CA ALA A 123 3.62 -17.42 5.69
C ALA A 123 3.95 -16.88 4.29
N ILE A 124 3.02 -16.14 3.67
CA ILE A 124 3.26 -15.50 2.37
C ILE A 124 4.39 -14.48 2.48
N ARG A 125 4.33 -13.58 3.47
CA ARG A 125 5.37 -12.58 3.72
C ARG A 125 6.75 -13.23 3.90
N ALA A 126 6.85 -14.26 4.73
CA ALA A 126 8.10 -14.98 4.96
C ALA A 126 8.67 -15.61 3.68
N LEU A 127 7.82 -16.21 2.84
CA LEU A 127 8.25 -16.81 1.60
C LEU A 127 8.67 -15.78 0.55
N VAL A 128 7.96 -14.67 0.43
CA VAL A 128 8.31 -13.57 -0.48
C VAL A 128 9.66 -12.97 -0.09
N GLU A 129 9.91 -12.71 1.19
CA GLU A 129 11.20 -12.22 1.66
C GLU A 129 12.32 -13.23 1.43
N ALA A 130 12.13 -14.50 1.75
CA ALA A 130 13.14 -15.55 1.53
C ALA A 130 13.49 -15.72 0.03
N LEU A 131 12.48 -15.60 -0.86
CA LEU A 131 12.71 -15.65 -2.30
C LEU A 131 13.51 -14.42 -2.76
N SER A 132 13.14 -13.23 -2.28
CA SER A 132 13.82 -11.98 -2.61
C SER A 132 15.27 -11.95 -2.09
N GLU A 133 15.52 -12.45 -0.89
CA GLU A 133 16.88 -12.55 -0.33
C GLU A 133 17.77 -13.52 -1.13
N ARG A 134 17.19 -14.61 -1.62
CA ARG A 134 17.95 -15.66 -2.30
C ARG A 134 18.25 -15.34 -3.76
N TYR A 135 17.35 -14.67 -4.46
CA TYR A 135 17.40 -14.50 -5.92
C TYR A 135 17.34 -13.03 -6.35
N GLY A 136 17.04 -12.11 -5.43
CA GLY A 136 17.02 -10.67 -5.73
C GLY A 136 18.43 -10.07 -5.82
N THR A 137 18.53 -8.96 -6.51
CA THR A 137 19.70 -8.08 -6.48
C THR A 137 19.61 -7.13 -5.29
N ARG A 138 20.76 -6.83 -4.66
CA ARG A 138 20.87 -5.86 -3.56
C ARG A 138 21.28 -4.51 -4.09
#